data_d0843ddae6e07d5091ba8916b3a63b10
#
_entry.id   d0843ddae6e07d5091ba8916b3a63b10
#
_cell.length_a   1.000
_cell.length_b   1.000
_cell.length_c   1.000
_cell.angle_alpha   90.00
_cell.angle_beta   90.00
_cell.angle_gamma   90.00
#
_symmetry.space_group_name_H-M   'P 1'
#
loop_
_entity.id
_entity.type
_entity.pdbx_description
1 polymer ?
#
loop_
_entity_poly.entity_id
_entity_poly.type
_entity_poly.pdbx_seq_one_letter_code
_entity_poly.pdbx_strand_id
1 'polypeptide(L)'
;MSYAARSMDGEFKRTIGDYFLFTIVGALILPEVTAIFSIGDGIIGINERLIKIGPFPNNQPPYLAYSLLDQSLTGFSPDELRFTVHSVTPTNEVQTVLIGTDGVMDLSRAFPLNQFWDNDLYFKNPDAVRRRLALMNKESVKIDWEKGEVNREGGLLPDDTTLVVIRRKK
;
A
#
# COMPACT_ATOMS: atom_id res chain seq x y z
N MET A 1 6.84 -12.90 14.28
CA MET A 1 5.39 -13.08 14.40
C MET A 1 5.02 -14.24 15.33
N SER A 2 5.40 -15.49 15.08
CA SER A 2 4.99 -16.65 15.91
C SER A 2 5.29 -16.47 17.40
N TYR A 3 6.50 -16.03 17.75
CA TYR A 3 6.85 -15.76 19.16
C TYR A 3 5.96 -14.67 19.78
N ALA A 4 5.76 -13.55 19.07
CA ALA A 4 4.92 -12.47 19.56
C ALA A 4 3.47 -12.90 19.76
N ALA A 5 2.90 -13.63 18.78
CA ALA A 5 1.52 -14.13 18.90
C ALA A 5 1.35 -15.12 20.07
N ARG A 6 2.37 -15.97 20.35
CA ARG A 6 2.35 -16.91 21.48
C ARG A 6 2.54 -16.25 22.84
N SER A 7 3.12 -15.05 22.89
CA SER A 7 3.31 -14.28 24.14
C SER A 7 2.10 -13.41 24.50
N MET A 8 1.11 -13.34 23.61
CA MET A 8 -0.16 -12.66 23.87
C MET A 8 -1.16 -13.63 24.49
N ASP A 9 -1.97 -13.13 25.40
CA ASP A 9 -3.06 -13.91 25.98
C ASP A 9 -4.13 -14.21 24.93
N GLY A 10 -4.58 -15.47 24.85
CA GLY A 10 -5.65 -15.89 23.95
C GLY A 10 -5.31 -17.11 23.09
N GLU A 11 -6.27 -17.51 22.28
CA GLU A 11 -6.09 -18.60 21.32
C GLU A 11 -5.19 -18.12 20.17
N PHE A 12 -4.12 -18.86 19.87
CA PHE A 12 -3.12 -18.49 18.87
C PHE A 12 -3.72 -18.12 17.51
N LYS A 13 -4.66 -18.92 17.00
CA LYS A 13 -5.33 -18.66 15.73
C LYS A 13 -6.09 -17.34 15.73
N ARG A 14 -6.83 -17.06 16.80
CA ARG A 14 -7.57 -15.81 16.96
C ARG A 14 -6.61 -14.61 17.06
N THR A 15 -5.53 -14.76 17.82
CA THR A 15 -4.48 -13.74 17.93
C THR A 15 -3.86 -13.41 16.57
N ILE A 16 -3.59 -14.42 15.73
CA ILE A 16 -3.12 -14.20 14.35
C ILE A 16 -4.15 -13.41 13.55
N GLY A 17 -5.43 -13.80 13.60
CA GLY A 17 -6.51 -13.13 12.87
C GLY A 17 -6.76 -11.68 13.31
N ASP A 18 -6.66 -11.41 14.61
CA ASP A 18 -6.98 -10.09 15.15
C ASP A 18 -5.82 -9.08 15.02
N TYR A 19 -4.53 -9.54 14.98
CA TYR A 19 -3.39 -8.63 15.13
C TYR A 19 -2.27 -8.78 14.11
N PHE A 20 -2.24 -9.84 13.29
CA PHE A 20 -1.10 -10.12 12.43
C PHE A 20 -1.44 -10.18 10.94
N LEU A 21 -2.68 -9.87 10.55
CA LEU A 21 -3.07 -9.79 9.15
C LEU A 21 -2.69 -8.42 8.60
N PHE A 22 -1.55 -8.35 7.94
CA PHE A 22 -1.07 -7.16 7.24
C PHE A 22 -0.37 -7.56 5.94
N THR A 23 -0.39 -6.66 4.99
CA THR A 23 0.31 -6.77 3.72
C THR A 23 1.68 -6.10 3.80
N ILE A 24 2.61 -6.52 2.95
CA ILE A 24 3.93 -5.92 2.86
C ILE A 24 4.22 -5.59 1.40
N VAL A 25 4.48 -4.32 1.13
CA VAL A 25 5.05 -3.87 -0.14
C VAL A 25 6.38 -3.24 0.16
N GLY A 26 7.45 -3.68 -0.49
CA GLY A 26 8.80 -3.28 -0.14
C GLY A 26 9.73 -3.06 -1.33
N ALA A 27 10.75 -2.24 -1.09
CA ALA A 27 11.86 -2.03 -1.99
C ALA A 27 13.18 -2.23 -1.23
N LEU A 28 14.04 -3.10 -1.74
CA LEU A 28 15.42 -3.25 -1.31
C LEU A 28 16.32 -2.53 -2.32
N ILE A 29 16.99 -1.47 -1.88
CA ILE A 29 17.87 -0.67 -2.73
C ILE A 29 19.31 -0.84 -2.24
N LEU A 30 20.09 -1.55 -3.03
CA LEU A 30 21.54 -1.75 -2.82
C LEU A 30 22.32 -0.93 -3.86
N PRO A 31 23.63 -0.75 -3.71
CA PRO A 31 24.43 -0.01 -4.67
C PRO A 31 24.31 -0.52 -6.11
N GLU A 32 24.28 -1.85 -6.30
CA GLU A 32 24.27 -2.51 -7.60
C GLU A 32 22.89 -2.87 -8.09
N VAL A 33 21.95 -3.19 -7.18
CA VAL A 33 20.65 -3.76 -7.53
C VAL A 33 19.53 -3.20 -6.66
N THR A 34 18.39 -2.94 -7.30
CA THR A 34 17.12 -2.60 -6.64
C THR A 34 16.13 -3.73 -6.90
N ALA A 35 15.58 -4.31 -5.83
CA ALA A 35 14.54 -5.32 -5.89
C ALA A 35 13.25 -4.78 -5.28
N ILE A 36 12.12 -5.06 -5.96
CA ILE A 36 10.77 -4.71 -5.53
C ILE A 36 10.00 -5.98 -5.26
N PHE A 37 9.37 -6.07 -4.10
CA PHE A 37 8.68 -7.28 -3.68
C PHE A 37 7.42 -6.97 -2.88
N SER A 38 6.51 -7.93 -2.82
CA SER A 38 5.33 -7.84 -1.94
C SER A 38 4.87 -9.20 -1.46
N ILE A 39 4.03 -9.18 -0.43
CA ILE A 39 3.05 -10.20 -0.07
C ILE A 39 1.77 -9.50 0.36
N GLY A 40 0.62 -9.93 -0.19
CA GLY A 40 -0.64 -9.20 -0.07
C GLY A 40 -0.81 -8.16 -1.18
N ASP A 41 -1.66 -7.17 -0.94
CA ASP A 41 -2.06 -6.15 -1.89
C ASP A 41 -1.33 -4.81 -1.73
N GLY A 42 -1.50 -3.94 -2.72
CA GLY A 42 -0.88 -2.62 -2.74
C GLY A 42 -0.50 -2.16 -4.15
N ILE A 43 0.30 -1.10 -4.22
CA ILE A 43 0.77 -0.55 -5.48
C ILE A 43 2.27 -0.29 -5.45
N ILE A 44 2.91 -0.58 -6.56
CA ILE A 44 4.33 -0.38 -6.78
C ILE A 44 4.52 0.48 -8.02
N GLY A 45 5.40 1.48 -7.93
CA GLY A 45 5.93 2.21 -9.07
C GLY A 45 7.43 2.04 -9.15
N ILE A 46 7.96 1.76 -10.34
CA ILE A 46 9.39 1.83 -10.64
C ILE A 46 9.57 2.61 -11.94
N ASN A 47 10.27 3.71 -11.85
CA ASN A 47 10.33 4.72 -12.91
C ASN A 47 8.89 5.13 -13.31
N GLU A 48 8.49 4.96 -14.55
CA GLU A 48 7.15 5.31 -15.05
C GLU A 48 6.15 4.13 -15.00
N ARG A 49 6.63 2.93 -14.64
CA ARG A 49 5.80 1.71 -14.62
C ARG A 49 5.11 1.56 -13.27
N LEU A 50 3.78 1.47 -13.29
CA LEU A 50 2.95 1.15 -12.14
C LEU A 50 2.48 -0.31 -12.19
N ILE A 51 2.57 -1.01 -11.06
CA ILE A 51 2.09 -2.38 -10.87
C ILE A 51 1.08 -2.33 -9.73
N LYS A 52 -0.17 -2.70 -10.03
CA LYS A 52 -1.23 -2.86 -9.03
C LYS A 52 -1.30 -4.33 -8.62
N ILE A 53 -1.31 -4.59 -7.33
CA ILE A 53 -1.34 -5.94 -6.75
C ILE A 53 -2.68 -6.10 -6.05
N GLY A 54 -3.53 -6.99 -6.55
CA GLY A 54 -4.93 -7.11 -6.17
C GLY A 54 -5.87 -6.38 -7.16
N PRO A 55 -7.17 -6.28 -6.84
CA PRO A 55 -7.79 -6.84 -5.64
C PRO A 55 -7.81 -8.36 -5.63
N PHE A 56 -7.79 -8.94 -4.43
CA PHE A 56 -7.91 -10.38 -4.24
C PHE A 56 -9.37 -10.81 -4.06
N PRO A 57 -9.72 -12.10 -4.33
CA PRO A 57 -11.07 -12.61 -4.09
C PRO A 57 -11.51 -12.36 -2.65
N ASN A 58 -12.76 -11.94 -2.46
CA ASN A 58 -13.35 -11.62 -1.16
C ASN A 58 -12.58 -10.58 -0.33
N ASN A 59 -11.76 -9.75 -0.98
CA ASN A 59 -10.86 -8.80 -0.32
C ASN A 59 -9.94 -9.47 0.73
N GLN A 60 -9.47 -10.68 0.43
CA GLN A 60 -8.57 -11.45 1.29
C GLN A 60 -7.25 -11.70 0.57
N PRO A 61 -6.27 -10.82 0.77
CA PRO A 61 -4.93 -11.04 0.23
C PRO A 61 -4.19 -12.15 0.99
N PRO A 62 -3.16 -12.75 0.38
CA PRO A 62 -2.28 -13.69 1.07
C PRO A 62 -1.45 -12.96 2.12
N TYR A 63 -1.88 -12.99 3.37
CA TYR A 63 -1.12 -12.42 4.47
C TYR A 63 0.03 -13.33 4.88
N LEU A 64 1.22 -12.76 5.15
CA LEU A 64 2.38 -13.53 5.58
C LEU A 64 2.08 -14.40 6.83
N ALA A 65 1.25 -13.90 7.74
CA ALA A 65 0.86 -14.58 8.97
C ALA A 65 0.06 -15.86 8.74
N TYR A 66 -0.59 -16.03 7.59
CA TYR A 66 -1.27 -17.27 7.23
C TYR A 66 -0.33 -18.47 7.12
N SER A 67 0.98 -18.23 6.88
CA SER A 67 2.00 -19.28 6.92
C SER A 67 2.18 -19.92 8.31
N LEU A 68 1.61 -19.32 9.35
CA LEU A 68 1.61 -19.84 10.72
C LEU A 68 0.36 -20.67 11.06
N LEU A 69 -0.60 -20.74 10.15
CA LEU A 69 -1.87 -21.45 10.29
C LEU A 69 -1.94 -22.66 9.34
N ASP A 70 -2.82 -23.60 9.64
CA ASP A 70 -3.08 -24.71 8.74
C ASP A 70 -3.72 -24.23 7.42
N GLN A 71 -3.28 -24.78 6.31
CA GLN A 71 -3.78 -24.45 4.97
C GLN A 71 -5.31 -24.59 4.85
N SER A 72 -5.90 -25.57 5.52
CA SER A 72 -7.35 -25.78 5.55
C SER A 72 -8.12 -24.59 6.14
N LEU A 73 -7.46 -23.74 6.91
CA LEU A 73 -8.07 -22.56 7.55
C LEU A 73 -7.95 -21.30 6.71
N THR A 74 -6.90 -21.23 5.88
CA THR A 74 -6.58 -20.00 5.12
C THR A 74 -6.99 -20.12 3.66
N GLY A 75 -7.06 -21.32 3.11
CA GLY A 75 -7.32 -21.56 1.69
C GLY A 75 -6.15 -21.27 0.76
N PHE A 76 -4.99 -20.81 1.28
CA PHE A 76 -3.79 -20.52 0.49
C PHE A 76 -2.79 -21.66 0.53
N SER A 77 -2.16 -21.93 -0.59
CA SER A 77 -1.01 -22.84 -0.66
C SER A 77 0.25 -22.18 -0.06
N PRO A 78 1.25 -22.97 0.39
CA PRO A 78 2.50 -22.42 0.90
C PRO A 78 3.25 -21.52 -0.10
N ASP A 79 3.08 -21.73 -1.40
CA ASP A 79 3.73 -20.92 -2.43
C ASP A 79 3.06 -19.54 -2.58
N GLU A 80 1.74 -19.45 -2.38
CA GLU A 80 1.01 -18.18 -2.37
C GLU A 80 1.33 -17.31 -1.14
N LEU A 81 1.83 -17.93 -0.07
CA LEU A 81 2.24 -17.26 1.17
C LEU A 81 3.73 -16.87 1.20
N ARG A 82 4.33 -16.68 0.03
CA ARG A 82 5.70 -16.22 -0.15
C ARG A 82 5.75 -14.81 -0.73
N PHE A 83 6.87 -14.13 -0.52
CA PHE A 83 7.12 -12.88 -1.20
C PHE A 83 7.22 -13.09 -2.72
N THR A 84 6.47 -12.29 -3.46
CA THR A 84 6.59 -12.17 -4.91
C THR A 84 7.59 -11.06 -5.22
N VAL A 85 8.63 -11.37 -6.01
CA VAL A 85 9.57 -10.38 -6.53
C VAL A 85 9.07 -9.89 -7.88
N HIS A 86 8.70 -8.61 -7.95
CA HIS A 86 8.11 -7.99 -9.14
C HIS A 86 9.15 -7.45 -10.12
N SER A 87 10.30 -7.03 -9.59
CA SER A 87 11.39 -6.48 -10.38
C SER A 87 12.71 -6.62 -9.66
N VAL A 88 13.76 -6.92 -10.43
CA VAL A 88 15.16 -6.82 -10.03
C VAL A 88 15.87 -6.03 -11.13
N THR A 89 16.34 -4.83 -10.83
CA THR A 89 16.83 -3.86 -11.80
C THR A 89 18.17 -3.30 -11.32
N PRO A 90 19.17 -3.08 -12.20
CA PRO A 90 20.38 -2.34 -11.82
C PRO A 90 20.02 -0.99 -11.20
N THR A 91 20.58 -0.69 -10.04
CA THR A 91 20.20 0.51 -9.29
C THR A 91 20.48 1.80 -10.07
N ASN A 92 21.50 1.81 -10.92
CA ASN A 92 21.81 2.97 -11.77
C ASN A 92 20.71 3.28 -12.81
N GLU A 93 19.86 2.33 -13.16
CA GLU A 93 18.71 2.50 -14.07
C GLU A 93 17.42 2.94 -13.35
N VAL A 94 17.41 2.89 -12.02
CA VAL A 94 16.24 3.28 -11.23
C VAL A 94 16.32 4.77 -10.89
N GLN A 95 15.33 5.53 -11.35
CA GLN A 95 15.19 6.96 -11.08
C GLN A 95 14.18 7.22 -9.96
N THR A 96 13.07 6.47 -9.94
CA THR A 96 12.01 6.63 -8.97
C THR A 96 11.48 5.28 -8.51
N VAL A 97 11.12 5.19 -7.22
CA VAL A 97 10.37 4.08 -6.63
C VAL A 97 9.19 4.67 -5.88
N LEU A 98 8.01 4.12 -6.09
CA LEU A 98 6.81 4.40 -5.31
C LEU A 98 6.32 3.07 -4.74
N ILE A 99 6.00 3.05 -3.45
CA ILE A 99 5.29 1.95 -2.81
C ILE A 99 4.13 2.51 -2.00
N GLY A 100 3.00 1.83 -2.06
CA GLY A 100 1.80 2.26 -1.35
C GLY A 100 0.87 1.10 -1.02
N THR A 101 0.03 1.33 -0.03
CA THR A 101 -1.08 0.43 0.33
C THR A 101 -2.18 0.49 -0.72
N ASP A 102 -3.21 -0.32 -0.57
CA ASP A 102 -4.41 -0.37 -1.43
C ASP A 102 -5.15 0.96 -1.49
N GLY A 103 -5.20 1.75 -0.41
CA GLY A 103 -5.73 3.12 -0.45
C GLY A 103 -5.06 4.00 -1.51
N VAL A 104 -3.77 3.78 -1.82
CA VAL A 104 -3.08 4.47 -2.93
C VAL A 104 -3.56 3.95 -4.29
N MET A 105 -3.98 2.67 -4.38
CA MET A 105 -4.59 2.15 -5.62
C MET A 105 -5.90 2.87 -5.94
N ASP A 106 -6.71 3.13 -4.93
CA ASP A 106 -7.95 3.89 -5.10
C ASP A 106 -7.68 5.33 -5.55
N LEU A 107 -6.71 5.97 -4.92
CA LEU A 107 -6.26 7.30 -5.34
C LEU A 107 -5.84 7.32 -6.82
N SER A 108 -5.19 6.26 -7.31
CA SER A 108 -4.72 6.16 -8.70
C SER A 108 -5.83 6.22 -9.76
N ARG A 109 -7.09 6.05 -9.36
CA ARG A 109 -8.26 6.17 -10.25
C ARG A 109 -8.65 7.63 -10.51
N ALA A 110 -8.39 8.50 -9.53
CA ALA A 110 -8.80 9.91 -9.56
C ALA A 110 -7.62 10.88 -9.68
N PHE A 111 -6.40 10.42 -9.41
CA PHE A 111 -5.21 11.26 -9.36
C PHE A 111 -4.01 10.58 -10.03
N PRO A 112 -3.29 11.27 -10.95
CA PRO A 112 -2.11 10.73 -11.61
C PRO A 112 -0.94 10.67 -10.62
N LEU A 113 -0.56 9.44 -10.21
CA LEU A 113 0.45 9.20 -9.19
C LEU A 113 1.86 9.70 -9.56
N ASN A 114 2.15 9.87 -10.87
CA ASN A 114 3.43 10.43 -11.32
C ASN A 114 3.70 11.83 -10.73
N GLN A 115 2.67 12.60 -10.39
CA GLN A 115 2.84 13.88 -9.73
C GLN A 115 3.64 13.79 -8.44
N PHE A 116 3.59 12.64 -7.73
CA PHE A 116 4.34 12.46 -6.48
C PHE A 116 5.85 12.35 -6.69
N TRP A 117 6.32 11.89 -7.84
CA TRP A 117 7.76 11.83 -8.14
C TRP A 117 8.25 12.88 -9.13
N ASP A 118 7.38 13.49 -9.92
CA ASP A 118 7.75 14.55 -10.86
C ASP A 118 7.91 15.91 -10.19
N ASN A 119 7.12 16.17 -9.15
CA ASN A 119 7.09 17.48 -8.49
C ASN A 119 8.12 17.56 -7.36
N ASP A 120 9.06 18.49 -7.48
CA ASP A 120 10.12 18.77 -6.51
C ASP A 120 9.60 19.15 -5.11
N LEU A 121 8.39 19.68 -5.01
CA LEU A 121 7.78 20.07 -3.75
C LEU A 121 7.79 18.93 -2.73
N TYR A 122 7.50 17.70 -3.20
CA TYR A 122 7.42 16.52 -2.33
C TYR A 122 8.77 16.05 -1.78
N PHE A 123 9.88 16.54 -2.35
CA PHE A 123 11.23 16.21 -1.91
C PHE A 123 11.91 17.37 -1.16
N LYS A 124 11.39 18.59 -1.31
CA LYS A 124 11.88 19.77 -0.58
C LYS A 124 11.19 19.97 0.77
N ASN A 125 9.97 19.46 0.91
CA ASN A 125 9.18 19.58 2.14
C ASN A 125 8.72 18.19 2.59
N PRO A 126 9.22 17.66 3.74
CA PRO A 126 8.88 16.32 4.23
C PRO A 126 7.39 16.13 4.52
N ASP A 127 6.65 17.22 4.78
CA ASP A 127 5.21 17.18 5.04
C ASP A 127 4.34 17.29 3.78
N ALA A 128 4.92 17.54 2.61
CA ALA A 128 4.14 17.89 1.43
C ALA A 128 3.24 16.73 0.96
N VAL A 129 3.74 15.50 0.98
CA VAL A 129 2.95 14.30 0.64
C VAL A 129 1.80 14.14 1.63
N ARG A 130 2.07 14.17 2.93
CA ARG A 130 1.05 14.03 3.98
C ARG A 130 -0.05 15.09 3.86
N ARG A 131 0.32 16.34 3.66
CA ARG A 131 -0.64 17.45 3.46
C ARG A 131 -1.47 17.26 2.20
N ARG A 132 -0.85 16.78 1.11
CA ARG A 132 -1.56 16.53 -0.14
C ARG A 132 -2.59 15.41 0.03
N LEU A 133 -2.22 14.29 0.65
CA LEU A 133 -3.13 13.19 0.94
C LEU A 133 -4.27 13.64 1.86
N ALA A 134 -3.98 14.41 2.91
CA ALA A 134 -5.00 14.96 3.81
C ALA A 134 -6.00 15.88 3.09
N LEU A 135 -5.53 16.70 2.13
CA LEU A 135 -6.42 17.54 1.32
C LEU A 135 -7.31 16.71 0.38
N MET A 136 -6.76 15.63 -0.19
CA MET A 136 -7.51 14.72 -1.06
C MET A 136 -8.55 13.91 -0.28
N ASN A 137 -8.28 13.63 0.99
CA ASN A 137 -9.20 12.90 1.87
C ASN A 137 -10.22 13.81 2.57
N LYS A 138 -10.21 15.10 2.27
CA LYS A 138 -11.18 16.02 2.88
C LYS A 138 -12.58 15.77 2.32
N GLU A 139 -13.53 15.57 3.23
CA GLU A 139 -14.96 15.55 2.89
C GLU A 139 -15.38 16.87 2.26
N SER A 140 -16.12 16.81 1.16
CA SER A 140 -16.76 17.97 0.57
C SER A 140 -18.25 18.03 0.94
N VAL A 141 -18.70 19.18 1.41
CA VAL A 141 -20.11 19.42 1.75
C VAL A 141 -20.68 20.41 0.73
N LYS A 142 -21.65 19.95 -0.05
CA LYS A 142 -22.41 20.78 -1.00
C LYS A 142 -23.80 21.00 -0.47
N ILE A 143 -24.22 22.25 -0.35
CA ILE A 143 -25.57 22.60 0.11
C ILE A 143 -26.38 22.99 -1.13
N ASP A 144 -27.44 22.26 -1.40
CA ASP A 144 -28.46 22.62 -2.40
C ASP A 144 -29.51 23.49 -1.68
N TRP A 145 -29.36 24.81 -1.79
CA TRP A 145 -30.25 25.78 -1.15
C TRP A 145 -31.67 25.76 -1.71
N GLU A 146 -31.85 25.33 -2.97
CA GLU A 146 -33.17 25.28 -3.61
C GLU A 146 -33.98 24.09 -3.07
N LYS A 147 -33.32 22.98 -2.79
CA LYS A 147 -33.94 21.76 -2.27
C LYS A 147 -33.86 21.64 -0.75
N GLY A 148 -33.03 22.47 -0.09
CA GLY A 148 -32.76 22.35 1.33
C GLY A 148 -31.97 21.07 1.69
N GLU A 149 -31.22 20.51 0.75
CA GLU A 149 -30.49 19.26 0.92
C GLU A 149 -28.99 19.53 1.20
N VAL A 150 -28.39 18.70 2.06
CA VAL A 150 -26.95 18.71 2.33
C VAL A 150 -26.35 17.43 1.75
N ASN A 151 -25.63 17.54 0.68
CA ASN A 151 -24.90 16.45 0.05
C ASN A 151 -23.48 16.40 0.57
N ARG A 152 -23.08 15.27 1.15
CA ARG A 152 -21.72 15.01 1.62
C ARG A 152 -21.05 14.01 0.69
N GLU A 153 -19.93 14.40 0.11
CA GLU A 153 -19.08 13.53 -0.68
C GLU A 153 -17.82 13.22 0.15
N GLY A 154 -17.55 11.94 0.37
CA GLY A 154 -16.33 11.50 1.05
C GLY A 154 -15.06 11.88 0.28
N GLY A 155 -13.93 11.88 0.97
CA GLY A 155 -12.63 12.10 0.33
C GLY A 155 -12.24 10.98 -0.64
N LEU A 156 -11.14 11.18 -1.37
CA LEU A 156 -10.62 10.23 -2.36
C LEU A 156 -9.91 9.01 -1.73
N LEU A 157 -9.71 9.02 -0.42
CA LEU A 157 -8.99 7.98 0.32
C LEU A 157 -9.96 7.36 1.35
N PRO A 158 -10.81 6.41 0.92
CA PRO A 158 -11.79 5.79 1.81
C PRO A 158 -11.16 4.84 2.82
N ASP A 159 -9.90 4.42 2.58
CA ASP A 159 -9.16 3.47 3.40
C ASP A 159 -7.83 4.04 3.87
N ASP A 160 -7.21 3.37 4.84
CA ASP A 160 -5.90 3.72 5.39
C ASP A 160 -4.86 3.76 4.27
N THR A 161 -4.17 4.90 4.17
CA THR A 161 -3.29 5.18 3.06
C THR A 161 -1.87 5.47 3.52
N THR A 162 -0.94 4.63 3.09
CA THR A 162 0.49 4.86 3.26
C THR A 162 1.15 4.96 1.88
N LEU A 163 1.95 5.98 1.68
CA LEU A 163 2.67 6.23 0.45
C LEU A 163 4.13 6.59 0.75
N VAL A 164 5.05 5.86 0.13
CA VAL A 164 6.48 6.18 0.13
C VAL A 164 6.94 6.45 -1.30
N VAL A 165 7.63 7.56 -1.51
CA VAL A 165 8.22 7.91 -2.80
C VAL A 165 9.69 8.19 -2.62
N ILE A 166 10.51 7.51 -3.41
CA ILE A 166 11.95 7.67 -3.45
C ILE A 166 12.32 8.14 -4.85
N ARG A 167 13.16 9.17 -4.93
CA ARG A 167 13.66 9.69 -6.20
C ARG A 167 15.17 9.87 -6.11
N ARG A 168 15.87 9.43 -7.15
CA ARG A 168 17.31 9.67 -7.28
C ARG A 168 17.60 11.17 -7.35
N LYS A 169 18.53 11.62 -6.54
CA LYS A 169 19.02 13.00 -6.63
C LYS A 169 19.82 13.15 -7.92
N LYS A 170 19.48 14.15 -8.71
CA LYS A 170 20.27 14.57 -9.88
C LYS A 170 21.56 15.23 -9.44
#